data_cf1a8269ea1a4baa0d2feee7fff968d9
#
_entry.id   cf1a8269ea1a4baa0d2feee7fff968d9
#
_cell.length_a   1.000
_cell.length_b   1.000
_cell.length_c   1.000
_cell.angle_alpha   90.00
_cell.angle_beta   90.00
_cell.angle_gamma   90.00
#
_symmetry.space_group_name_H-M   'P 1'
#
loop_
_entity.id
_entity.type
_entity.pdbx_description
1 polymer ?
#
loop_
_entity_poly.entity_id
_entity_poly.type
_entity_poly.pdbx_seq_one_letter_code
_entity_poly.pdbx_strand_id
1 'polypeptide(L)'
;EIQNDSTTITIYSPWQKGKVMQQLAFNQVYERIVCTSATHIGFISELGMTDKVVGVCRPERVYNLSEEDRERITDIGDDMQPSMEKILLLNPDLVILYTYAQGDPIPAQVEALGIPILYCNEWTETTPLARAEWIRLFGAILGCSTKADSIYASVRDAYAQLKVDSLKFKGKEYEKAYFISNR
;
A
#
# COMPACT_ATOMS: atom_id res chain seq x y z
N GLU A 1 8.99 -7.68 5.75
CA GLU A 1 9.47 -8.63 4.75
C GLU A 1 8.29 -9.46 4.26
N ILE A 2 8.09 -9.49 2.95
CA ILE A 2 7.04 -10.28 2.31
C ILE A 2 7.73 -11.51 1.73
N GLN A 3 7.35 -12.69 2.21
CA GLN A 3 7.75 -13.95 1.59
C GLN A 3 6.57 -14.49 0.80
N ASN A 4 6.77 -14.70 -0.48
CA ASN A 4 5.81 -15.32 -1.37
C ASN A 4 6.36 -16.70 -1.77
N ASP A 5 5.83 -17.74 -1.15
CA ASP A 5 5.82 -19.05 -1.79
C ASP A 5 4.61 -19.09 -2.74
N SER A 6 4.51 -20.01 -3.65
CA SER A 6 3.49 -20.05 -4.70
C SER A 6 2.03 -20.12 -4.18
N THR A 7 1.80 -20.13 -2.87
CA THR A 7 0.49 -20.37 -2.25
C THR A 7 0.17 -19.46 -1.06
N THR A 8 1.15 -18.80 -0.45
CA THR A 8 0.96 -18.06 0.79
C THR A 8 1.76 -16.76 0.81
N ILE A 9 1.12 -15.65 1.16
CA ILE A 9 1.76 -14.38 1.47
C ILE A 9 1.93 -14.30 2.98
N THR A 10 3.16 -14.08 3.45
CA THR A 10 3.46 -13.88 4.87
C THR A 10 3.90 -12.45 5.12
N ILE A 11 3.18 -11.74 5.97
CA ILE A 11 3.48 -10.37 6.40
C ILE A 11 4.04 -10.43 7.82
N TYR A 12 5.21 -9.87 8.00
CA TYR A 12 5.88 -9.80 9.31
C TYR A 12 5.54 -8.51 10.04
N SER A 13 5.49 -8.62 11.36
CA SER A 13 5.21 -7.48 12.23
C SER A 13 6.34 -6.44 12.16
N PRO A 14 6.03 -5.15 11.91
CA PRO A 14 7.03 -4.10 12.01
C PRO A 14 7.45 -3.81 13.45
N TRP A 15 6.63 -4.23 14.43
CA TRP A 15 6.84 -3.98 15.86
C TRP A 15 7.65 -5.07 16.56
N GLN A 16 7.69 -6.27 15.99
CA GLN A 16 8.34 -7.43 16.61
C GLN A 16 9.08 -8.22 15.54
N LYS A 17 10.42 -8.10 15.53
CA LYS A 17 11.28 -8.74 14.53
C LYS A 17 11.03 -10.25 14.46
N GLY A 18 10.78 -10.73 13.25
CA GLY A 18 10.57 -12.16 12.95
C GLY A 18 9.19 -12.71 13.36
N LYS A 19 8.31 -11.90 13.97
CA LYS A 19 6.95 -12.34 14.28
C LYS A 19 6.06 -12.18 13.06
N VAL A 20 5.37 -13.24 12.69
CA VAL A 20 4.34 -13.19 11.66
C VAL A 20 3.15 -12.36 12.18
N MET A 21 2.74 -11.37 11.40
CA MET A 21 1.55 -10.55 11.66
C MET A 21 0.33 -11.13 10.95
N GLN A 22 0.52 -11.59 9.71
CA GLN A 22 -0.56 -12.16 8.90
C GLN A 22 -0.02 -13.21 7.93
N GLN A 23 -0.83 -14.23 7.68
CA GLN A 23 -0.67 -15.15 6.56
C GLN A 23 -1.94 -15.18 5.74
N LEU A 24 -1.81 -14.99 4.44
CA LEU A 24 -2.92 -15.01 3.49
C LEU A 24 -2.69 -16.13 2.50
N ALA A 25 -3.68 -16.99 2.32
CA ALA A 25 -3.68 -17.94 1.22
C ALA A 25 -3.87 -17.15 -0.10
N PHE A 26 -2.95 -17.37 -1.04
CA PHE A 26 -2.97 -16.74 -2.35
C PHE A 26 -3.72 -17.63 -3.34
N ASN A 27 -5.04 -17.60 -3.29
CA ASN A 27 -5.89 -18.47 -4.11
C ASN A 27 -7.02 -17.71 -4.83
N GLN A 28 -7.07 -16.38 -4.70
CA GLN A 28 -8.11 -15.56 -5.32
C GLN A 28 -7.60 -14.19 -5.72
N VAL A 29 -8.26 -13.59 -6.69
CA VAL A 29 -8.11 -12.18 -7.08
C VAL A 29 -9.24 -11.39 -6.44
N TYR A 30 -8.92 -10.26 -5.84
CA TYR A 30 -9.91 -9.39 -5.21
C TYR A 30 -10.44 -8.36 -6.22
N GLU A 31 -11.76 -8.12 -6.17
CA GLU A 31 -12.49 -7.31 -7.14
C GLU A 31 -13.14 -6.05 -6.52
N ARG A 32 -13.35 -6.05 -5.20
CA ARG A 32 -14.02 -4.96 -4.48
C ARG A 32 -13.22 -4.57 -3.25
N ILE A 33 -12.31 -3.62 -3.42
CA ILE A 33 -11.32 -3.27 -2.42
C ILE A 33 -11.67 -1.95 -1.75
N VAL A 34 -11.54 -1.92 -0.43
CA VAL A 34 -11.51 -0.70 0.37
C VAL A 34 -10.10 -0.45 0.88
N CYS A 35 -9.62 0.79 0.76
CA CYS A 35 -8.30 1.22 1.24
C CYS A 35 -8.43 2.26 2.35
N THR A 36 -7.77 2.05 3.49
CA THR A 36 -7.76 3.07 4.55
C THR A 36 -6.67 4.13 4.35
N SER A 37 -5.74 3.93 3.42
CA SER A 37 -4.67 4.89 3.13
C SER A 37 -4.63 5.31 1.66
N ALA A 38 -4.33 6.59 1.41
CA ALA A 38 -4.07 7.12 0.08
C ALA A 38 -2.86 6.44 -0.60
N THR A 39 -1.86 5.97 0.16
CA THR A 39 -0.70 5.27 -0.38
C THR A 39 -1.06 3.90 -0.96
N HIS A 40 -2.02 3.20 -0.35
CA HIS A 40 -2.50 1.92 -0.86
C HIS A 40 -3.12 2.06 -2.26
N ILE A 41 -3.95 3.08 -2.44
CA ILE A 41 -4.55 3.36 -3.75
C ILE A 41 -3.51 3.79 -4.77
N GLY A 42 -2.41 4.41 -4.34
CA GLY A 42 -1.28 4.75 -5.20
C GLY A 42 -0.67 3.52 -5.88
N PHE A 43 -0.45 2.44 -5.15
CA PHE A 43 0.01 1.16 -5.74
C PHE A 43 -1.00 0.58 -6.72
N ILE A 44 -2.29 0.62 -6.38
CA ILE A 44 -3.37 0.11 -7.23
C ILE A 44 -3.47 0.93 -8.53
N SER A 45 -3.33 2.25 -8.43
CA SER A 45 -3.34 3.17 -9.57
C SER A 45 -2.17 2.92 -10.53
N GLU A 46 -0.95 2.72 -10.00
CA GLU A 46 0.22 2.37 -10.82
C GLU A 46 0.03 1.04 -11.57
N LEU A 47 -0.72 0.12 -10.98
CA LEU A 47 -1.11 -1.13 -11.62
C LEU A 47 -2.26 -0.97 -12.62
N GLY A 48 -2.91 0.20 -12.68
CA GLY A 48 -4.05 0.48 -13.56
C GLY A 48 -5.30 -0.31 -13.17
N MET A 49 -5.51 -0.54 -11.87
CA MET A 49 -6.59 -1.36 -11.31
C MET A 49 -7.50 -0.57 -10.36
N THR A 50 -7.63 0.75 -10.58
CA THR A 50 -8.47 1.63 -9.74
C THR A 50 -9.95 1.27 -9.82
N ASP A 51 -10.39 0.64 -10.90
CA ASP A 51 -11.74 0.10 -11.07
C ASP A 51 -12.15 -0.89 -9.98
N LYS A 52 -11.19 -1.56 -9.35
CA LYS A 52 -11.42 -2.49 -8.24
C LYS A 52 -11.58 -1.79 -6.88
N VAL A 53 -11.25 -0.51 -6.77
CA VAL A 53 -11.41 0.25 -5.52
C VAL A 53 -12.82 0.80 -5.42
N VAL A 54 -13.54 0.43 -4.36
CA VAL A 54 -14.92 0.88 -4.10
C VAL A 54 -15.00 1.92 -2.99
N GLY A 55 -13.99 2.02 -2.14
CA GLY A 55 -13.94 3.02 -1.06
C GLY A 55 -12.52 3.35 -0.61
N VAL A 56 -12.30 4.58 -0.17
CA VAL A 56 -11.02 5.06 0.37
C VAL A 56 -11.25 6.10 1.47
N CYS A 57 -10.36 6.14 2.44
CA CYS A 57 -10.31 7.26 3.38
C CYS A 57 -9.69 8.48 2.69
N ARG A 58 -10.34 9.65 2.85
CA ARG A 58 -9.84 10.95 2.40
C ARG A 58 -9.42 10.94 0.91
N PRO A 59 -10.35 10.70 -0.03
CA PRO A 59 -10.06 10.66 -1.47
C PRO A 59 -9.41 11.94 -2.00
N GLU A 60 -9.60 13.07 -1.33
CA GLU A 60 -8.94 14.33 -1.65
C GLU A 60 -7.41 14.30 -1.50
N ARG A 61 -6.88 13.36 -0.73
CA ARG A 61 -5.43 13.16 -0.54
C ARG A 61 -4.79 12.24 -1.58
N VAL A 62 -5.58 11.64 -2.44
CA VAL A 62 -5.07 10.76 -3.50
C VAL A 62 -4.83 11.59 -4.76
N TYR A 63 -3.55 11.91 -5.03
CA TYR A 63 -3.20 12.85 -6.11
C TYR A 63 -3.44 12.30 -7.52
N ASN A 64 -3.29 10.99 -7.72
CA ASN A 64 -3.28 10.35 -9.05
C ASN A 64 -4.62 9.72 -9.46
N LEU A 65 -5.73 10.05 -8.79
CA LEU A 65 -7.05 9.60 -9.22
C LEU A 65 -7.59 10.49 -10.34
N SER A 66 -8.16 9.85 -11.37
CA SER A 66 -8.97 10.54 -12.37
C SER A 66 -10.22 11.16 -11.74
N GLU A 67 -10.86 12.12 -12.41
CA GLU A 67 -12.13 12.67 -11.92
C GLU A 67 -13.23 11.60 -11.89
N GLU A 68 -13.26 10.72 -12.88
CA GLU A 68 -14.19 9.59 -12.92
C GLU A 68 -14.03 8.66 -11.72
N ASP A 69 -12.78 8.32 -11.35
CA ASP A 69 -12.51 7.51 -10.17
C ASP A 69 -12.90 8.24 -8.87
N ARG A 70 -12.69 9.55 -8.79
CA ARG A 70 -13.10 10.36 -7.62
C ARG A 70 -14.61 10.37 -7.40
N GLU A 71 -15.39 10.39 -8.48
CA GLU A 71 -16.86 10.34 -8.42
C GLU A 71 -17.37 8.95 -8.04
N ARG A 72 -16.68 7.90 -8.50
CA ARG A 72 -17.06 6.50 -8.31
C ARG A 72 -16.67 5.96 -6.94
N ILE A 73 -15.49 6.31 -6.44
CA ILE A 73 -14.95 5.77 -5.20
C ILE A 73 -15.59 6.48 -4.01
N THR A 74 -16.18 5.72 -3.12
CA THR A 74 -16.85 6.26 -1.92
C THR A 74 -15.84 6.74 -0.89
N ASP A 75 -16.02 7.96 -0.39
CA ASP A 75 -15.32 8.45 0.79
C ASP A 75 -15.84 7.74 2.04
N ILE A 76 -14.98 6.93 2.68
CA ILE A 76 -15.29 6.21 3.92
C ILE A 76 -14.86 6.95 5.18
N GLY A 77 -14.43 8.21 5.06
CA GLY A 77 -14.09 9.09 6.18
C GLY A 77 -12.61 9.19 6.50
N ASP A 78 -12.31 9.38 7.77
CA ASP A 78 -10.94 9.55 8.28
C ASP A 78 -10.22 8.20 8.42
N ASP A 79 -8.94 8.18 8.13
CA ASP A 79 -8.09 6.99 8.24
C ASP A 79 -7.88 6.50 9.69
N MET A 80 -8.03 7.41 10.68
CA MET A 80 -8.02 7.07 12.11
C MET A 80 -9.38 6.60 12.63
N GLN A 81 -10.45 6.89 11.90
CA GLN A 81 -11.82 6.54 12.27
C GLN A 81 -12.69 6.31 11.02
N PRO A 82 -12.39 5.26 10.23
CA PRO A 82 -13.18 4.94 9.05
C PRO A 82 -14.60 4.54 9.42
N SER A 83 -15.55 4.87 8.55
CA SER A 83 -16.97 4.52 8.76
C SER A 83 -17.21 3.04 8.49
N MET A 84 -17.40 2.26 9.55
CA MET A 84 -17.74 0.83 9.45
C MET A 84 -19.06 0.60 8.72
N GLU A 85 -20.03 1.52 8.87
CA GLU A 85 -21.29 1.46 8.14
C GLU A 85 -21.09 1.58 6.62
N LYS A 86 -20.29 2.56 6.18
CA LYS A 86 -19.99 2.72 4.75
C LYS A 86 -19.22 1.51 4.22
N ILE A 87 -18.24 1.00 4.97
CA ILE A 87 -17.49 -0.19 4.58
C ILE A 87 -18.44 -1.38 4.40
N LEU A 88 -19.36 -1.61 5.33
CA LEU A 88 -20.34 -2.69 5.24
C LEU A 88 -21.25 -2.53 4.02
N LEU A 89 -21.77 -1.32 3.76
CA LEU A 89 -22.64 -1.02 2.62
C LEU A 89 -21.92 -1.23 1.27
N LEU A 90 -20.63 -0.96 1.19
CA LEU A 90 -19.82 -1.20 0.00
C LEU A 90 -19.62 -2.68 -0.30
N ASN A 91 -19.86 -3.56 0.68
CA ASN A 91 -19.68 -5.00 0.56
C ASN A 91 -18.36 -5.39 -0.13
N PRO A 92 -17.21 -4.97 0.43
CA PRO A 92 -15.90 -5.29 -0.16
C PRO A 92 -15.54 -6.76 0.07
N ASP A 93 -14.74 -7.31 -0.81
CA ASP A 93 -14.12 -8.63 -0.64
C ASP A 93 -12.75 -8.54 0.07
N LEU A 94 -12.18 -7.32 0.18
CA LEU A 94 -10.94 -7.05 0.91
C LEU A 94 -10.93 -5.61 1.45
N VAL A 95 -10.48 -5.46 2.70
CA VAL A 95 -10.07 -4.16 3.26
C VAL A 95 -8.55 -4.14 3.44
N ILE A 96 -7.87 -3.21 2.77
CA ILE A 96 -6.43 -2.97 2.95
C ILE A 96 -6.27 -1.85 3.97
N LEU A 97 -5.60 -2.17 5.06
CA LEU A 97 -5.40 -1.22 6.16
C LEU A 97 -3.96 -1.22 6.65
N TYR A 98 -3.58 -0.16 7.30
CA TYR A 98 -2.34 -0.05 8.05
C TYR A 98 -2.63 0.09 9.54
N THR A 99 -1.62 -0.11 10.38
CA THR A 99 -1.72 0.06 11.83
C THR A 99 -0.64 1.00 12.32
N TYR A 100 -0.96 1.86 13.27
CA TYR A 100 0.02 2.75 13.91
C TYR A 100 0.75 2.10 15.07
N ALA A 101 0.11 1.15 15.74
CA ALA A 101 0.64 0.50 16.92
C ALA A 101 0.05 -0.90 17.12
N GLN A 102 0.66 -1.65 17.99
CA GLN A 102 0.07 -2.89 18.48
C GLN A 102 -1.19 -2.55 19.30
N GLY A 103 -2.32 -3.20 18.98
CA GLY A 103 -3.60 -2.97 19.67
C GLY A 103 -4.48 -1.89 19.03
N ASP A 104 -4.19 -1.47 17.79
CA ASP A 104 -5.08 -0.64 16.99
C ASP A 104 -6.47 -1.31 16.90
N PRO A 105 -7.57 -0.60 17.21
CA PRO A 105 -8.91 -1.17 17.23
C PRO A 105 -9.54 -1.36 15.85
N ILE A 106 -9.04 -0.67 14.81
CA ILE A 106 -9.65 -0.68 13.47
C ILE A 106 -9.69 -2.09 12.87
N PRO A 107 -8.58 -2.89 12.91
CA PRO A 107 -8.63 -4.25 12.38
C PRO A 107 -9.72 -5.10 13.00
N ALA A 108 -9.85 -5.08 14.33
CA ALA A 108 -10.86 -5.86 15.04
C ALA A 108 -12.30 -5.43 14.68
N GLN A 109 -12.52 -4.14 14.41
CA GLN A 109 -13.82 -3.64 13.97
C GLN A 109 -14.17 -4.14 12.56
N VAL A 110 -13.21 -4.16 11.63
CA VAL A 110 -13.42 -4.69 10.27
C VAL A 110 -13.61 -6.20 10.30
N GLU A 111 -12.82 -6.93 11.08
CA GLU A 111 -12.97 -8.38 11.27
C GLU A 111 -14.34 -8.76 11.84
N ALA A 112 -14.89 -7.93 12.74
CA ALA A 112 -16.22 -8.13 13.29
C ALA A 112 -17.34 -8.02 12.24
N LEU A 113 -17.08 -7.37 11.10
CA LEU A 113 -17.98 -7.33 9.94
C LEU A 113 -17.87 -8.60 9.07
N GLY A 114 -16.94 -9.51 9.37
CA GLY A 114 -16.69 -10.70 8.56
C GLY A 114 -15.95 -10.43 7.24
N ILE A 115 -15.34 -9.27 7.11
CA ILE A 115 -14.64 -8.86 5.90
C ILE A 115 -13.15 -9.20 6.02
N PRO A 116 -12.54 -9.85 5.01
CA PRO A 116 -11.11 -10.11 4.99
C PRO A 116 -10.30 -8.82 5.05
N ILE A 117 -9.19 -8.83 5.79
CA ILE A 117 -8.26 -7.71 5.88
C ILE A 117 -6.89 -8.07 5.33
N LEU A 118 -6.20 -7.08 4.79
CA LEU A 118 -4.78 -7.15 4.43
C LEU A 118 -4.03 -6.01 5.13
N TYR A 119 -3.04 -6.36 5.94
CA TYR A 119 -2.15 -5.38 6.54
C TYR A 119 -1.11 -4.89 5.53
N CYS A 120 -1.08 -3.59 5.29
CA CYS A 120 -0.08 -2.92 4.47
C CYS A 120 0.58 -1.80 5.29
N ASN A 121 1.72 -2.12 5.89
CA ASN A 121 2.50 -1.19 6.72
C ASN A 121 3.78 -0.73 5.99
N GLU A 122 3.68 -0.41 4.71
CA GLU A 122 4.78 0.01 3.83
C GLU A 122 5.52 1.25 4.36
N TRP A 123 4.81 2.09 5.12
CA TRP A 123 5.38 3.29 5.74
C TRP A 123 6.45 2.99 6.79
N THR A 124 6.49 1.77 7.33
CA THR A 124 7.51 1.33 8.30
C THR A 124 8.81 0.90 7.64
N GLU A 125 8.84 0.76 6.31
CA GLU A 125 10.03 0.37 5.58
C GLU A 125 11.13 1.45 5.66
N THR A 126 12.35 1.00 5.93
CA THR A 126 13.48 1.90 6.17
C THR A 126 14.13 2.43 4.90
N THR A 127 13.86 1.83 3.75
CA THR A 127 14.41 2.26 2.47
C THR A 127 13.32 2.51 1.43
N PRO A 128 13.53 3.48 0.50
CA PRO A 128 12.58 3.72 -0.58
C PRO A 128 12.34 2.48 -1.45
N LEU A 129 13.38 1.67 -1.66
CA LEU A 129 13.27 0.46 -2.49
C LEU A 129 12.42 -0.62 -1.81
N ALA A 130 12.59 -0.83 -0.49
CA ALA A 130 11.77 -1.76 0.26
C ALA A 130 10.29 -1.31 0.25
N ARG A 131 10.03 0.00 0.36
CA ARG A 131 8.67 0.54 0.23
C ARG A 131 8.09 0.30 -1.16
N ALA A 132 8.86 0.54 -2.22
CA ALA A 132 8.41 0.30 -3.59
C ALA A 132 8.11 -1.18 -3.87
N GLU A 133 8.78 -2.11 -3.19
CA GLU A 133 8.58 -3.55 -3.37
C GLU A 133 7.17 -4.03 -2.98
N TRP A 134 6.47 -3.28 -2.13
CA TRP A 134 5.08 -3.58 -1.78
C TRP A 134 4.14 -3.64 -2.99
N ILE A 135 4.47 -2.98 -4.11
CA ILE A 135 3.69 -3.09 -5.36
C ILE A 135 3.52 -4.54 -5.82
N ARG A 136 4.48 -5.40 -5.51
CA ARG A 136 4.43 -6.83 -5.86
C ARG A 136 3.34 -7.58 -5.09
N LEU A 137 3.09 -7.18 -3.82
CA LEU A 137 1.95 -7.68 -3.05
C LEU A 137 0.62 -7.28 -3.71
N PHE A 138 0.49 -5.99 -4.09
CA PHE A 138 -0.70 -5.51 -4.80
C PHE A 138 -0.88 -6.23 -6.14
N GLY A 139 0.19 -6.43 -6.91
CA GLY A 139 0.15 -7.20 -8.15
C GLY A 139 -0.34 -8.63 -7.95
N ALA A 140 0.05 -9.25 -6.85
CA ALA A 140 -0.38 -10.60 -6.50
C ALA A 140 -1.88 -10.64 -6.19
N ILE A 141 -2.38 -9.82 -5.27
CA ILE A 141 -3.81 -9.82 -4.87
C ILE A 141 -4.76 -9.34 -5.98
N LEU A 142 -4.25 -8.58 -6.96
CA LEU A 142 -5.01 -8.05 -8.11
C LEU A 142 -4.90 -8.89 -9.37
N GLY A 143 -4.10 -9.98 -9.36
CA GLY A 143 -3.91 -10.86 -10.52
C GLY A 143 -3.03 -10.28 -11.62
N CYS A 144 -2.18 -9.29 -11.32
CA CYS A 144 -1.30 -8.62 -12.29
C CYS A 144 0.18 -8.63 -11.88
N SER A 145 0.66 -9.73 -11.31
CA SER A 145 2.03 -9.89 -10.78
C SER A 145 3.12 -9.56 -11.80
N THR A 146 2.95 -9.95 -13.07
CA THR A 146 3.93 -9.64 -14.12
C THR A 146 4.11 -8.14 -14.33
N LYS A 147 3.01 -7.37 -14.29
CA LYS A 147 3.06 -5.91 -14.39
C LYS A 147 3.76 -5.30 -13.16
N ALA A 148 3.40 -5.78 -11.97
CA ALA A 148 4.00 -5.33 -10.72
C ALA A 148 5.51 -5.59 -10.67
N ASP A 149 5.96 -6.78 -11.08
CA ASP A 149 7.37 -7.14 -11.17
C ASP A 149 8.13 -6.24 -12.17
N SER A 150 7.52 -5.92 -13.31
CA SER A 150 8.11 -5.02 -14.31
C SER A 150 8.29 -3.60 -13.75
N ILE A 151 7.27 -3.05 -13.06
CA ILE A 151 7.34 -1.73 -12.43
C ILE A 151 8.40 -1.72 -11.34
N TYR A 152 8.40 -2.72 -10.46
CA TYR A 152 9.41 -2.82 -9.40
C TYR A 152 10.83 -2.92 -9.96
N ALA A 153 11.05 -3.74 -11.01
CA ALA A 153 12.35 -3.86 -11.66
C ALA A 153 12.85 -2.51 -12.20
N SER A 154 11.97 -1.75 -12.86
CA SER A 154 12.29 -0.40 -13.35
C SER A 154 12.70 0.56 -12.22
N VAL A 155 11.96 0.55 -11.10
CA VAL A 155 12.28 1.38 -9.93
C VAL A 155 13.61 0.95 -9.29
N ARG A 156 13.85 -0.35 -9.16
CA ARG A 156 15.09 -0.92 -8.61
C ARG A 156 16.30 -0.48 -9.46
N ASP A 157 16.20 -0.59 -10.76
CA ASP A 157 17.29 -0.30 -11.69
C ASP A 157 17.60 1.21 -11.71
N ALA A 158 16.57 2.06 -11.69
CA ALA A 158 16.73 3.51 -11.54
C ALA A 158 17.39 3.87 -10.19
N TYR A 159 16.97 3.23 -9.11
CA TYR A 159 17.56 3.45 -7.79
C TYR A 159 19.03 3.01 -7.71
N ALA A 160 19.39 1.90 -8.36
CA ALA A 160 20.77 1.43 -8.47
C ALA A 160 21.64 2.43 -9.25
N GLN A 161 21.13 2.99 -10.33
CA GLN A 161 21.82 4.01 -11.12
C GLN A 161 22.07 5.28 -10.30
N LEU A 162 21.09 5.76 -9.54
CA LEU A 162 21.25 6.91 -8.64
C LEU A 162 22.35 6.70 -7.59
N LYS A 163 22.48 5.48 -7.05
CA LYS A 163 23.59 5.15 -6.13
C LYS A 163 24.96 5.24 -6.80
N VAL A 164 25.09 4.74 -8.03
CA VAL A 164 26.33 4.83 -8.81
C VAL A 164 26.68 6.29 -9.09
N ASP A 165 25.70 7.08 -9.50
CA ASP A 165 25.92 8.49 -9.80
C ASP A 165 26.27 9.29 -8.56
N SER A 166 25.65 9.02 -7.41
CA SER A 166 25.99 9.66 -6.13
C SER A 166 27.43 9.39 -5.70
N LEU A 167 27.98 8.21 -6.00
CA LEU A 167 29.37 7.88 -5.71
C LEU A 167 30.37 8.65 -6.58
N LYS A 168 30.02 8.97 -7.82
CA LYS A 168 30.84 9.81 -8.72
C LYS A 168 30.96 11.24 -8.22
N PHE A 169 30.03 11.67 -7.37
CA PHE A 169 29.98 13.01 -6.82
C PHE A 169 30.61 13.14 -5.43
N LYS A 170 31.07 12.05 -4.80
CA LYS A 170 31.84 12.11 -3.54
C LYS A 170 33.16 12.82 -3.76
N GLY A 171 33.26 14.06 -3.30
CA GLY A 171 34.45 14.90 -3.38
C GLY A 171 34.25 16.28 -4.01
N LYS A 172 33.06 16.61 -4.50
CA LYS A 172 32.73 17.98 -4.84
C LYS A 172 32.02 18.63 -3.66
N GLU A 173 32.49 19.82 -3.27
CA GLU A 173 31.79 20.66 -2.29
C GLU A 173 30.46 21.10 -2.91
N TYR A 174 29.34 20.70 -2.29
CA TYR A 174 28.00 21.13 -2.70
C TYR A 174 27.50 22.18 -1.74
N GLU A 175 26.91 23.23 -2.28
CA GLU A 175 26.03 24.10 -1.49
C GLU A 175 24.93 23.25 -0.86
N LYS A 176 24.71 23.42 0.43
CA LYS A 176 23.67 22.69 1.16
C LYS A 176 22.31 23.09 0.60
N ALA A 177 21.63 22.16 -0.06
CA ALA A 177 20.24 22.35 -0.44
C ALA A 177 19.37 22.27 0.81
N TYR A 178 18.69 23.35 1.13
CA TYR A 178 17.69 23.37 2.22
C TYR A 178 16.32 23.12 1.62
N PHE A 179 15.68 22.02 2.02
CA PHE A 179 14.27 21.80 1.74
C PHE A 179 13.47 22.68 2.71
N ILE A 180 12.88 23.74 2.20
CA ILE A 180 11.87 24.50 2.94
C ILE A 180 10.55 23.79 2.70
N SER A 181 10.08 23.04 3.71
CA SER A 181 8.71 22.55 3.69
C SER A 181 7.80 23.75 4.03
N ASN A 182 7.03 24.23 3.07
CA ASN A 182 5.91 25.12 3.37
C ASN A 182 4.89 24.30 4.18
N ARG A 183 4.69 24.70 5.43
CA ARG A 183 3.64 24.20 6.30
C ARG A 183 2.28 24.76 5.87
#